data_f5129ba36c6cbea9e0655cdd04fd7819
#
_entry.id   f5129ba36c6cbea9e0655cdd04fd7819
#
_cell.length_a   1.000
_cell.length_b   1.000
_cell.length_c   1.000
_cell.angle_alpha   90.00
_cell.angle_beta   90.00
_cell.angle_gamma   90.00
#
_symmetry.space_group_name_H-M   'P 1'
#
loop_
_entity.id
_entity.type
_entity.pdbx_description
1 polymer ?
#
loop_
_entity_poly.entity_id
_entity_poly.type
_entity_poly.pdbx_seq_one_letter_code
_entity_poly.pdbx_strand_id
1 'polypeptide(L)'
;MAEETGNQGSTDPLKQESGTQAAAPAHGTHGSDEPPADPLAGLSVAGKELLGVSLDVIKDFAPRAGALDDLPQVSIDKQHVLEACRLMKEDPRVNGQMLLCLACVDFSEYFQLIYILQSLNPERTVVIRTDVPYSDPSI
;
A
#
# COMPACT_ATOMS: atom_id res chain seq x y z
N MET A 1 -36.70 -54.52 52.54
CA MET A 1 -36.48 -55.36 51.40
C MET A 1 -35.53 -54.56 50.51
N ALA A 2 -34.29 -54.84 50.62
CA ALA A 2 -33.51 -55.73 49.76
C ALA A 2 -33.45 -55.15 48.34
N GLU A 3 -32.38 -54.90 47.64
CA GLU A 3 -31.03 -55.37 47.55
C GLU A 3 -30.37 -54.35 46.49
N GLU A 4 -29.24 -53.82 46.77
CA GLU A 4 -27.90 -54.32 46.39
C GLU A 4 -27.71 -54.58 44.89
N THR A 5 -26.81 -53.90 44.33
CA THR A 5 -25.58 -54.30 43.67
C THR A 5 -25.11 -53.08 42.88
N GLY A 6 -24.00 -52.45 43.02
CA GLY A 6 -22.65 -52.99 43.05
C GLY A 6 -22.12 -53.11 41.63
N ASN A 7 -21.47 -52.09 41.09
CA ASN A 7 -20.40 -52.38 40.18
C ASN A 7 -19.32 -51.32 40.24
N GLN A 8 -18.18 -51.80 40.66
CA GLN A 8 -16.85 -51.22 40.52
C GLN A 8 -16.45 -51.25 39.06
N GLY A 9 -15.70 -50.28 38.66
CA GLY A 9 -15.01 -50.49 37.42
C GLY A 9 -14.39 -49.25 36.87
N SER A 10 -13.19 -49.15 37.24
CA SER A 10 -12.05 -48.92 36.36
C SER A 10 -11.65 -47.46 36.17
N THR A 11 -10.72 -47.11 36.99
CA THR A 11 -9.78 -46.02 36.79
C THR A 11 -8.83 -46.37 35.64
N ASP A 12 -8.96 -45.69 34.55
CA ASP A 12 -7.93 -45.72 33.50
C ASP A 12 -7.12 -44.44 33.61
N PRO A 13 -5.81 -44.52 33.85
CA PRO A 13 -4.95 -43.35 33.87
C PRO A 13 -4.64 -42.94 32.44
N LEU A 14 -5.11 -41.77 32.06
CA LEU A 14 -4.76 -41.12 30.81
C LEU A 14 -3.28 -40.89 30.74
N LYS A 15 -2.69 -41.63 29.87
CA LYS A 15 -1.33 -41.50 29.37
C LYS A 15 -1.15 -40.11 28.78
N GLN A 16 -0.34 -39.29 29.41
CA GLN A 16 0.18 -38.06 28.83
C GLN A 16 1.14 -38.42 27.69
N GLU A 17 0.69 -38.28 26.50
CA GLU A 17 1.58 -38.20 25.37
C GLU A 17 1.97 -36.75 25.15
N SER A 18 3.24 -36.49 25.41
CA SER A 18 3.92 -35.25 25.11
C SER A 18 3.80 -34.93 23.61
N GLY A 19 2.96 -33.97 23.29
CA GLY A 19 2.89 -33.43 21.93
C GLY A 19 4.20 -32.75 21.58
N THR A 20 4.84 -33.28 20.59
CA THR A 20 6.00 -32.74 19.92
C THR A 20 5.74 -31.29 19.51
N GLN A 21 6.54 -30.37 20.03
CA GLN A 21 6.63 -29.02 19.49
C GLN A 21 7.06 -29.11 18.04
N ALA A 22 6.15 -28.80 17.13
CA ALA A 22 6.48 -28.51 15.77
C ALA A 22 7.30 -27.21 15.74
N ALA A 23 8.58 -27.34 15.48
CA ALA A 23 9.45 -26.21 15.22
C ALA A 23 8.91 -25.44 14.01
N ALA A 24 8.63 -24.16 14.19
CA ALA A 24 8.34 -23.25 13.10
C ALA A 24 9.53 -23.29 12.10
N PRO A 25 9.26 -23.34 10.79
CA PRO A 25 10.32 -23.24 9.82
C PRO A 25 10.99 -21.87 9.99
N ALA A 26 12.28 -21.91 10.24
CA ALA A 26 13.12 -20.71 10.18
C ALA A 26 12.93 -20.09 8.80
N HIS A 27 12.41 -18.86 8.76
CA HIS A 27 12.47 -18.06 7.56
C HIS A 27 13.95 -17.85 7.22
N GLY A 28 14.41 -18.59 6.24
CA GLY A 28 15.70 -18.37 5.64
C GLY A 28 15.73 -16.93 5.13
N THR A 29 16.61 -16.14 5.70
CA THR A 29 17.06 -14.89 5.12
C THR A 29 17.74 -15.23 3.80
N HIS A 30 16.96 -15.23 2.72
CA HIS A 30 17.52 -15.06 1.40
C HIS A 30 18.00 -13.61 1.31
N GLY A 31 19.25 -13.41 1.67
CA GLY A 31 20.01 -12.27 1.20
C GLY A 31 20.19 -12.43 -0.31
N SER A 32 19.22 -12.03 -1.08
CA SER A 32 19.41 -11.77 -2.49
C SER A 32 20.10 -10.42 -2.57
N ASP A 33 21.36 -10.41 -2.94
CA ASP A 33 22.09 -9.26 -3.49
C ASP A 33 21.52 -8.91 -4.87
N GLU A 34 20.21 -8.74 -4.94
CA GLU A 34 19.56 -8.18 -6.11
C GLU A 34 19.67 -6.67 -5.97
N PRO A 35 20.26 -5.96 -6.96
CA PRO A 35 20.29 -4.51 -6.92
C PRO A 35 18.86 -3.99 -6.76
N PRO A 36 18.63 -2.92 -5.98
CA PRO A 36 17.30 -2.40 -5.76
C PRO A 36 16.63 -2.18 -7.11
N ALA A 37 15.50 -2.85 -7.34
CA ALA A 37 14.76 -2.74 -8.58
C ALA A 37 14.43 -1.27 -8.82
N ASP A 38 14.68 -0.78 -10.04
CA ASP A 38 14.31 0.58 -10.44
C ASP A 38 12.79 0.74 -10.24
N PRO A 39 12.35 1.62 -9.32
CA PRO A 39 10.92 1.79 -9.04
C PRO A 39 10.12 2.26 -10.25
N LEU A 40 10.79 2.70 -11.32
CA LEU A 40 10.18 3.17 -12.55
C LEU A 40 10.25 2.16 -13.70
N ALA A 41 10.79 0.97 -13.45
CA ALA A 41 10.98 -0.07 -14.49
C ALA A 41 9.65 -0.53 -15.11
N GLY A 42 8.55 -0.50 -14.35
CA GLY A 42 7.22 -0.88 -14.81
C GLY A 42 6.55 0.15 -15.72
N LEU A 43 7.06 1.38 -15.78
CA LEU A 43 6.45 2.43 -16.58
C LEU A 43 6.78 2.30 -18.07
N SER A 44 5.76 2.48 -18.89
CA SER A 44 5.90 2.67 -20.33
C SER A 44 6.65 3.97 -20.63
N VAL A 45 7.08 4.15 -21.89
CA VAL A 45 7.70 5.41 -22.34
C VAL A 45 6.75 6.59 -22.09
N ALA A 46 5.49 6.46 -22.47
CA ALA A 46 4.47 7.49 -22.24
C ALA A 46 4.24 7.75 -20.74
N GLY A 47 4.29 6.71 -19.90
CA GLY A 47 4.21 6.83 -18.45
C GLY A 47 5.37 7.62 -17.86
N LYS A 48 6.60 7.39 -18.34
CA LYS A 48 7.80 8.14 -17.93
C LYS A 48 7.74 9.60 -18.35
N GLU A 49 7.25 9.88 -19.57
CA GLU A 49 7.03 11.24 -20.06
C GLU A 49 6.00 11.97 -19.20
N LEU A 50 4.85 11.34 -18.93
CA LEU A 50 3.82 11.91 -18.08
C LEU A 50 4.33 12.15 -16.65
N LEU A 51 5.14 11.24 -16.10
CA LEU A 51 5.79 11.42 -14.81
C LEU A 51 6.68 12.67 -14.80
N GLY A 52 7.53 12.82 -15.82
CA GLY A 52 8.40 13.99 -15.97
C GLY A 52 7.63 15.30 -16.03
N VAL A 53 6.55 15.33 -16.81
CA VAL A 53 5.64 16.49 -16.88
C VAL A 53 4.98 16.77 -15.55
N SER A 54 4.49 15.72 -14.87
CA SER A 54 3.81 15.85 -13.56
C SER A 54 4.76 16.41 -12.51
N LEU A 55 6.00 15.94 -12.47
CA LEU A 55 7.04 16.46 -11.57
C LEU A 55 7.37 17.94 -11.85
N ASP A 56 7.42 18.33 -13.12
CA ASP A 56 7.64 19.74 -13.50
C ASP A 56 6.50 20.65 -13.06
N VAL A 57 5.25 20.20 -13.24
CA VAL A 57 4.04 20.97 -12.89
C VAL A 57 3.99 21.29 -11.39
N ILE A 58 4.44 20.38 -10.55
CA ILE A 58 4.39 20.51 -9.09
C ILE A 58 5.77 20.62 -8.43
N LYS A 59 6.80 20.98 -9.19
CA LYS A 59 8.20 21.02 -8.73
C LYS A 59 8.43 21.81 -7.45
N ASP A 60 7.65 22.86 -7.21
CA ASP A 60 7.77 23.73 -6.04
C ASP A 60 7.36 23.02 -4.73
N PHE A 61 6.73 21.87 -4.83
CA PHE A 61 6.32 21.05 -3.67
C PHE A 61 7.30 19.90 -3.37
N ALA A 62 8.50 19.93 -3.94
CA ALA A 62 9.52 18.90 -3.77
C ALA A 62 8.99 17.47 -3.98
N PRO A 63 8.32 17.19 -5.12
CA PRO A 63 7.72 15.87 -5.38
C PRO A 63 8.78 14.79 -5.53
N ARG A 64 8.42 13.58 -5.11
CA ARG A 64 9.22 12.37 -5.34
C ARG A 64 8.57 11.52 -6.42
N ALA A 65 9.39 11.08 -7.38
CA ALA A 65 8.98 10.17 -8.43
C ALA A 65 8.73 8.75 -7.89
N GLY A 66 7.76 8.07 -8.48
CA GLY A 66 7.45 6.68 -8.19
C GLY A 66 6.58 6.08 -9.27
N ALA A 67 6.17 4.85 -9.06
CA ALA A 67 5.17 4.18 -9.87
C ALA A 67 4.22 3.38 -8.97
N LEU A 68 2.98 3.30 -9.37
CA LEU A 68 2.00 2.37 -8.84
C LEU A 68 1.68 1.39 -9.97
N ASP A 69 2.30 0.21 -9.92
CA ASP A 69 2.33 -0.74 -11.03
C ASP A 69 2.89 -0.09 -12.31
N ASP A 70 2.09 0.08 -13.33
CA ASP A 70 2.42 0.73 -14.60
C ASP A 70 1.97 2.19 -14.69
N LEU A 71 1.43 2.75 -13.59
CA LEU A 71 0.98 4.13 -13.53
C LEU A 71 2.07 5.06 -12.95
N PRO A 72 2.33 6.22 -13.59
CA PRO A 72 3.22 7.23 -13.03
C PRO A 72 2.66 7.77 -11.72
N GLN A 73 3.50 7.82 -10.69
CA GLN A 73 3.14 8.28 -9.36
C GLN A 73 4.06 9.41 -8.91
N VAL A 74 3.48 10.42 -8.29
CA VAL A 74 4.20 11.46 -7.57
C VAL A 74 3.80 11.44 -6.10
N SER A 75 4.78 11.50 -5.21
CA SER A 75 4.56 11.58 -3.77
C SER A 75 4.90 12.99 -3.30
N ILE A 76 3.99 13.60 -2.55
CA ILE A 76 4.13 14.98 -2.03
C ILE A 76 3.67 15.04 -0.57
N ASP A 77 4.02 16.14 0.09
CA ASP A 77 3.55 16.41 1.44
C ASP A 77 2.03 16.72 1.44
N LYS A 78 1.32 16.30 2.49
CA LYS A 78 -0.14 16.41 2.63
C LYS A 78 -0.66 17.84 2.44
N GLN A 79 0.08 18.82 2.92
CA GLN A 79 -0.31 20.25 2.84
C GLN A 79 -0.37 20.78 1.39
N HIS A 80 0.25 20.09 0.43
CA HIS A 80 0.32 20.52 -0.97
C HIS A 80 -0.65 19.75 -1.88
N VAL A 81 -1.38 18.77 -1.36
CA VAL A 81 -2.23 17.87 -2.18
C VAL A 81 -3.29 18.65 -2.95
N LEU A 82 -3.99 19.58 -2.28
CA LEU A 82 -5.07 20.34 -2.91
C LEU A 82 -4.54 21.17 -4.09
N GLU A 83 -3.44 21.87 -3.86
CA GLU A 83 -2.85 22.74 -4.90
C GLU A 83 -2.22 21.90 -6.02
N ALA A 84 -1.59 20.77 -5.69
CA ALA A 84 -1.06 19.85 -6.69
C ALA A 84 -2.16 19.28 -7.60
N CYS A 85 -3.27 18.85 -7.02
CA CYS A 85 -4.44 18.39 -7.80
C CYS A 85 -4.97 19.49 -8.72
N ARG A 86 -5.01 20.74 -8.23
CA ARG A 86 -5.45 21.88 -9.02
C ARG A 86 -4.50 22.15 -10.19
N LEU A 87 -3.21 22.24 -9.94
CA LEU A 87 -2.21 22.45 -10.98
C LEU A 87 -2.22 21.35 -12.03
N MET A 88 -2.32 20.08 -11.60
CA MET A 88 -2.40 18.95 -12.55
C MET A 88 -3.71 18.94 -13.35
N LYS A 89 -4.79 19.47 -12.80
CA LYS A 89 -6.04 19.65 -13.54
C LYS A 89 -5.96 20.74 -14.57
N GLU A 90 -5.31 21.86 -14.24
CA GLU A 90 -5.25 23.08 -15.06
C GLU A 90 -4.15 23.00 -16.14
N ASP A 91 -3.05 22.29 -15.89
CA ASP A 91 -1.97 22.16 -16.87
C ASP A 91 -2.38 21.25 -18.04
N PRO A 92 -2.41 21.76 -19.27
CA PRO A 92 -2.88 20.99 -20.43
C PRO A 92 -2.00 19.79 -20.78
N ARG A 93 -0.78 19.73 -20.28
CA ARG A 93 0.12 18.59 -20.50
C ARG A 93 -0.25 17.38 -19.65
N VAL A 94 -0.83 17.60 -18.46
CA VAL A 94 -1.36 16.56 -17.58
C VAL A 94 -2.88 16.41 -17.78
N ASN A 95 -3.61 17.53 -17.71
CA ASN A 95 -5.05 17.64 -17.94
C ASN A 95 -5.86 16.65 -17.08
N GLY A 96 -5.49 16.50 -15.82
CA GLY A 96 -6.09 15.56 -14.86
C GLY A 96 -7.48 16.01 -14.41
N GLN A 97 -8.45 16.01 -15.30
CA GLN A 97 -9.79 16.60 -15.09
C GLN A 97 -10.70 15.77 -14.21
N MET A 98 -10.46 14.47 -14.13
CA MET A 98 -11.33 13.55 -13.41
C MET A 98 -10.56 12.87 -12.27
N LEU A 99 -11.12 12.89 -11.08
CA LEU A 99 -10.70 12.04 -9.96
C LEU A 99 -11.34 10.66 -10.18
N LEU A 100 -10.55 9.71 -10.63
CA LEU A 100 -11.02 8.36 -10.90
C LEU A 100 -11.20 7.56 -9.60
N CYS A 101 -10.28 7.73 -8.66
CA CYS A 101 -10.28 7.02 -7.40
C CYS A 101 -9.60 7.85 -6.30
N LEU A 102 -10.12 7.73 -5.09
CA LEU A 102 -9.46 8.13 -3.86
C LEU A 102 -9.45 6.92 -2.94
N ALA A 103 -8.25 6.44 -2.60
CA ALA A 103 -8.06 5.34 -1.67
C ALA A 103 -7.29 5.80 -0.44
N CYS A 104 -7.58 5.16 0.69
CA CYS A 104 -6.85 5.35 1.94
C CYS A 104 -6.36 3.98 2.43
N VAL A 105 -5.07 3.87 2.68
CA VAL A 105 -4.45 2.67 3.25
C VAL A 105 -3.93 3.00 4.64
N ASP A 106 -4.26 2.17 5.60
CA ASP A 106 -3.80 2.29 6.99
C ASP A 106 -2.51 1.48 7.19
N PHE A 107 -1.41 2.16 7.53
CA PHE A 107 -0.12 1.54 7.83
C PHE A 107 0.19 1.50 9.33
N SER A 108 -0.81 1.68 10.20
CA SER A 108 -0.68 1.67 11.67
C SER A 108 0.13 2.81 12.28
N GLU A 109 0.92 3.52 11.52
CA GLU A 109 1.69 4.70 11.94
C GLU A 109 1.22 5.97 11.21
N TYR A 110 0.70 5.79 10.01
CA TYR A 110 0.18 6.86 9.16
C TYR A 110 -0.87 6.29 8.20
N PHE A 111 -1.73 7.17 7.70
CA PHE A 111 -2.59 6.88 6.57
C PHE A 111 -1.88 7.27 5.27
N GLN A 112 -2.00 6.43 4.27
CA GLN A 112 -1.55 6.76 2.93
C GLN A 112 -2.74 7.04 2.05
N LEU A 113 -2.83 8.25 1.52
CA LEU A 113 -3.85 8.63 0.58
C LEU A 113 -3.33 8.56 -0.84
N ILE A 114 -4.13 7.98 -1.71
CA ILE A 114 -3.83 7.74 -3.12
C ILE A 114 -4.94 8.36 -3.95
N TYR A 115 -4.59 9.40 -4.71
CA TYR A 115 -5.49 10.06 -5.65
C TYR A 115 -5.12 9.63 -7.05
N ILE A 116 -6.07 9.08 -7.79
CA ILE A 116 -5.88 8.70 -9.19
C ILE A 116 -6.61 9.70 -10.06
N LEU A 117 -5.85 10.52 -10.79
CA LEU A 117 -6.35 11.53 -11.70
C LEU A 117 -6.27 11.04 -13.14
N GLN A 118 -7.30 11.30 -13.92
CA GLN A 118 -7.38 10.90 -15.31
C GLN A 118 -7.69 12.09 -16.22
N SER A 119 -7.01 12.12 -17.36
CA SER A 119 -7.37 12.90 -18.54
C SER A 119 -8.07 12.00 -19.54
N LEU A 120 -9.14 12.47 -20.12
CA LEU A 120 -9.92 11.69 -21.10
C LEU A 120 -9.45 11.91 -22.56
N ASN A 121 -8.75 13.03 -22.82
CA ASN A 121 -8.29 13.35 -24.18
C ASN A 121 -6.96 14.13 -24.16
N PRO A 122 -5.83 13.48 -24.44
CA PRO A 122 -5.65 12.02 -24.58
C PRO A 122 -5.86 11.28 -23.24
N GLU A 123 -6.19 10.02 -23.31
CA GLU A 123 -6.35 9.21 -22.09
C GLU A 123 -4.98 9.04 -21.40
N ARG A 124 -4.89 9.55 -20.19
CA ARG A 124 -3.69 9.52 -19.35
C ARG A 124 -4.10 9.41 -17.90
N THR A 125 -3.34 8.65 -17.13
CA THR A 125 -3.60 8.47 -15.70
C THR A 125 -2.33 8.79 -14.92
N VAL A 126 -2.46 9.59 -13.87
CA VAL A 126 -1.38 9.92 -12.94
C VAL A 126 -1.85 9.73 -11.51
N VAL A 127 -0.96 9.25 -10.66
CA VAL A 127 -1.23 9.00 -9.25
C VAL A 127 -0.54 10.06 -8.40
N ILE A 128 -1.28 10.67 -7.47
CA ILE A 128 -0.73 11.50 -6.39
C ILE A 128 -0.85 10.70 -5.10
N ARG A 129 0.27 10.57 -4.40
CA ARG A 129 0.34 9.90 -3.10
C ARG A 129 0.78 10.87 -2.03
N THR A 130 0.16 10.78 -0.86
CA THR A 130 0.60 11.50 0.34
C THR A 130 0.44 10.65 1.58
N ASP A 131 1.34 10.83 2.53
CA ASP A 131 1.31 10.16 3.82
C ASP A 131 0.81 11.16 4.88
N VAL A 132 -0.19 10.75 5.66
CA VAL A 132 -0.86 11.57 6.66
C VAL A 132 -0.62 10.93 8.03
N PRO A 133 0.18 11.54 8.91
CA PRO A 133 0.48 10.95 10.21
C PRO A 133 -0.75 10.92 11.12
N TYR A 134 -0.90 9.90 11.97
CA TYR A 134 -1.99 9.81 12.94
C TYR A 134 -2.04 10.98 13.93
N SER A 135 -0.89 11.58 14.21
CA SER A 135 -0.80 12.74 15.12
C SER A 135 -1.47 14.00 14.56
N ASP A 136 -1.63 14.09 13.25
CA ASP A 136 -2.29 15.18 12.54
C ASP A 136 -2.98 14.65 11.28
N PRO A 137 -4.21 14.11 11.42
CA PRO A 137 -4.93 13.48 10.31
C PRO A 137 -5.62 14.48 9.37
N SER A 138 -5.35 15.77 9.49
CA SER A 138 -5.87 16.80 8.59
C SER A 138 -5.14 16.84 7.24
N ILE A 139 -5.83 17.26 6.20
CA ILE A 139 -5.31 17.52 4.86
C ILE A 139 -5.59 18.97 4.50
#